data_5c9798ef3801bf1e2091beef9c2db6d5
#
_entry.id   5c9798ef3801bf1e2091beef9c2db6d5
#
_cell.length_a   1.000
_cell.length_b   1.000
_cell.length_c   1.000
_cell.angle_alpha   90.00
_cell.angle_beta   90.00
_cell.angle_gamma   90.00
#
_symmetry.space_group_name_H-M   'P 1'
#
loop_
_entity.id
_entity.type
_entity.pdbx_description
1 polymer ?
#
loop_
_entity_poly.entity_id
_entity_poly.type
_entity_poly.pdbx_seq_one_letter_code
_entity_poly.pdbx_strand_id
1 'polypeptide(L)'
;MEIGQLKQILIQSWNLETCSLGLRDKWNEEDPSIGQCAITALIVNDFFGGKIMRCMASSGSHYYNIIDDELVDLTVEQFLGEIPQYENGEERTREYLLSKKDTKNRYEKLLYNLKQSIRQFQGKQFKLIDCNGQEYFSNTPGTLAGNRKLKIYGRLDCQSAKRWIEKGYYISNRVFFQNEGIAIAAGY
;
A
#
# COMPACT_ATOMS: atom_id res chain seq x y z
N MET A 1 2.56 6.63 -11.83
CA MET A 1 2.30 5.69 -10.70
C MET A 1 0.96 6.05 -10.12
N GLU A 2 0.10 5.08 -9.89
CA GLU A 2 -1.22 5.28 -9.28
C GLU A 2 -1.14 5.21 -7.75
N ILE A 3 -2.13 5.79 -7.05
CA ILE A 3 -2.18 5.82 -5.57
C ILE A 3 -2.10 4.40 -4.97
N GLY A 4 -2.83 3.44 -5.56
CA GLY A 4 -2.79 2.04 -5.12
C GLY A 4 -1.43 1.38 -5.27
N GLN A 5 -0.68 1.71 -6.33
CA GLN A 5 0.70 1.24 -6.53
C GLN A 5 1.64 1.85 -5.48
N LEU A 6 1.50 3.17 -5.20
CA LEU A 6 2.30 3.81 -4.15
C LEU A 6 2.06 3.13 -2.80
N LYS A 7 0.81 2.81 -2.45
CA LYS A 7 0.49 2.11 -1.19
C LYS A 7 1.20 0.77 -1.09
N GLN A 8 1.18 -0.06 -2.14
CA GLN A 8 1.87 -1.35 -2.16
C GLN A 8 3.39 -1.22 -1.93
N ILE A 9 3.99 -0.18 -2.50
CA ILE A 9 5.42 0.07 -2.34
C ILE A 9 5.72 0.62 -0.93
N LEU A 10 4.84 1.47 -0.38
CA LEU A 10 4.95 2.00 0.98
C LEU A 10 4.90 0.90 2.05
N ILE A 11 4.01 -0.08 1.91
CA ILE A 11 3.93 -1.24 2.81
C ILE A 11 5.28 -1.97 2.92
N GLN A 12 6.03 -2.06 1.82
CA GLN A 12 7.37 -2.66 1.80
C GLN A 12 8.49 -1.72 2.26
N SER A 13 8.19 -0.42 2.39
CA SER A 13 9.16 0.63 2.71
C SER A 13 9.08 1.09 4.16
N TRP A 14 7.90 0.95 4.80
CA TRP A 14 7.70 1.25 6.21
C TRP A 14 8.42 0.26 7.10
N ASN A 15 9.01 0.75 8.15
CA ASN A 15 9.66 -0.07 9.17
C ASN A 15 9.71 0.67 10.53
N LEU A 16 10.25 0.03 11.55
CA LEU A 16 10.38 0.59 12.88
C LEU A 16 11.18 1.92 12.90
N GLU A 17 12.18 2.08 12.03
CA GLU A 17 13.00 3.31 11.97
C GLU A 17 12.23 4.49 11.38
N THR A 18 11.23 4.22 10.53
CA THR A 18 10.35 5.24 9.95
C THR A 18 9.13 5.52 10.81
N CYS A 19 8.82 4.65 11.80
CA CYS A 19 7.74 4.86 12.75
C CYS A 19 8.00 6.05 13.67
N SER A 20 6.95 6.80 14.03
CA SER A 20 7.04 7.90 15.02
C SER A 20 7.51 7.38 16.37
N LEU A 21 8.36 8.15 17.07
CA LEU A 21 8.97 7.72 18.34
C LEU A 21 7.94 7.27 19.37
N GLY A 22 6.81 7.99 19.48
CA GLY A 22 5.76 7.68 20.46
C GLY A 22 4.92 6.43 20.14
N LEU A 23 5.09 5.81 18.98
CA LEU A 23 4.33 4.62 18.58
C LEU A 23 5.20 3.40 18.26
N ARG A 24 6.52 3.50 18.47
CA ARG A 24 7.46 2.39 18.17
C ARG A 24 7.14 1.12 18.94
N ASP A 25 6.70 1.23 20.20
CA ASP A 25 6.34 0.07 21.02
C ASP A 25 5.08 -0.66 20.52
N LYS A 26 4.28 0.00 19.68
CA LYS A 26 3.07 -0.56 19.06
C LYS A 26 3.30 -1.06 17.65
N TRP A 27 4.39 -0.60 17.01
CA TRP A 27 4.70 -0.96 15.63
C TRP A 27 4.99 -2.47 15.51
N ASN A 28 4.48 -3.09 14.47
CA ASN A 28 4.74 -4.50 14.13
C ASN A 28 4.68 -4.72 12.61
N GLU A 29 5.13 -5.89 12.15
CA GLU A 29 5.15 -6.25 10.74
C GLU A 29 3.77 -6.60 10.16
N GLU A 30 2.78 -6.90 11.01
CA GLU A 30 1.40 -7.19 10.58
C GLU A 30 0.65 -5.90 10.23
N ASP A 31 0.98 -4.79 10.92
CA ASP A 31 0.50 -3.45 10.59
C ASP A 31 1.67 -2.45 10.53
N PRO A 32 2.40 -2.43 9.41
CA PRO A 32 3.54 -1.53 9.25
C PRO A 32 3.15 -0.05 9.10
N SER A 33 1.86 0.28 8.97
CA SER A 33 1.37 1.66 8.85
C SER A 33 1.38 2.43 10.17
N ILE A 34 1.50 1.76 11.31
CA ILE A 34 1.52 2.37 12.64
C ILE A 34 2.61 3.44 12.73
N GLY A 35 2.19 4.67 13.07
CA GLY A 35 3.09 5.82 13.26
C GLY A 35 3.72 6.38 11.98
N GLN A 36 3.23 6.02 10.80
CA GLN A 36 3.77 6.46 9.51
C GLN A 36 3.02 7.64 8.88
N CYS A 37 1.88 8.09 9.44
CA CYS A 37 0.95 8.99 8.78
C CYS A 37 1.58 10.30 8.29
N ALA A 38 2.36 11.01 9.12
CA ALA A 38 2.92 12.31 8.77
C ALA A 38 3.91 12.23 7.59
N ILE A 39 4.79 11.23 7.58
CA ILE A 39 5.78 11.06 6.52
C ILE A 39 5.17 10.45 5.25
N THR A 40 4.13 9.63 5.40
CA THR A 40 3.35 9.13 4.27
C THR A 40 2.60 10.25 3.57
N ALA A 41 1.96 11.16 4.33
CA ALA A 41 1.31 12.32 3.75
C ALA A 41 2.29 13.23 2.97
N LEU A 42 3.53 13.38 3.43
CA LEU A 42 4.59 14.07 2.68
C LEU A 42 4.93 13.35 1.38
N ILE A 43 5.08 12.02 1.40
CA ILE A 43 5.35 11.22 0.18
C ILE A 43 4.18 11.31 -0.81
N VAL A 44 2.94 11.18 -0.34
CA VAL A 44 1.75 11.32 -1.20
C VAL A 44 1.74 12.71 -1.86
N ASN A 45 2.03 13.76 -1.10
CA ASN A 45 2.13 15.12 -1.63
C ASN A 45 3.26 15.28 -2.65
N ASP A 46 4.40 14.57 -2.51
CA ASP A 46 5.49 14.56 -3.50
C ASP A 46 5.07 13.98 -4.84
N PHE A 47 4.24 12.94 -4.83
CA PHE A 47 3.87 12.22 -6.05
C PHE A 47 2.62 12.75 -6.74
N PHE A 48 1.67 13.28 -5.96
CA PHE A 48 0.35 13.64 -6.48
C PHE A 48 -0.04 15.09 -6.21
N GLY A 49 0.76 15.84 -5.42
CA GLY A 49 0.39 17.19 -5.01
C GLY A 49 -0.73 17.20 -3.98
N GLY A 50 -1.65 18.14 -4.14
CA GLY A 50 -2.80 18.30 -3.24
C GLY A 50 -2.43 18.88 -1.87
N LYS A 51 -3.35 18.77 -0.92
CA LYS A 51 -3.21 19.31 0.43
C LYS A 51 -2.76 18.23 1.40
N ILE A 52 -1.95 18.61 2.39
CA ILE A 52 -1.69 17.79 3.57
C ILE A 52 -2.62 18.27 4.67
N MET A 53 -3.40 17.36 5.22
CA MET A 53 -4.37 17.63 6.27
C MET A 53 -3.95 16.96 7.57
N ARG A 54 -4.33 17.58 8.71
CA ARG A 54 -4.16 17.03 10.04
C ARG A 54 -5.51 16.97 10.74
N CYS A 55 -5.86 15.83 11.31
CA CYS A 55 -7.00 15.68 12.21
C CYS A 55 -6.58 14.98 13.50
N MET A 56 -7.55 14.73 14.38
CA MET A 56 -7.37 13.89 15.56
C MET A 56 -7.86 12.47 15.28
N ALA A 57 -7.17 11.50 15.87
CA ALA A 57 -7.56 10.09 15.89
C ALA A 57 -7.33 9.54 17.31
N SER A 58 -7.68 8.29 17.57
CA SER A 58 -7.52 7.65 18.88
C SER A 58 -6.08 7.67 19.42
N SER A 59 -5.09 7.60 18.52
CA SER A 59 -3.66 7.66 18.88
C SER A 59 -3.07 9.08 18.90
N GLY A 60 -3.89 10.13 18.72
CA GLY A 60 -3.48 11.53 18.68
C GLY A 60 -3.56 12.16 17.30
N SER A 61 -2.58 13.01 16.93
CA SER A 61 -2.58 13.70 15.63
C SER A 61 -2.37 12.72 14.49
N HIS A 62 -3.24 12.78 13.50
CA HIS A 62 -3.20 12.00 12.28
C HIS A 62 -3.08 12.88 11.05
N TYR A 63 -2.35 12.42 10.02
CA TYR A 63 -2.12 13.14 8.77
C TYR A 63 -2.61 12.32 7.58
N TYR A 64 -3.25 13.01 6.63
CA TYR A 64 -3.80 12.47 5.40
C TYR A 64 -3.70 13.52 4.28
N ASN A 65 -4.17 13.22 3.09
CA ASN A 65 -4.14 14.14 1.96
C ASN A 65 -5.55 14.39 1.41
N ILE A 66 -5.74 15.54 0.76
CA ILE A 66 -6.84 15.79 -0.16
C ILE A 66 -6.21 16.01 -1.55
N ILE A 67 -6.60 15.19 -2.52
CA ILE A 67 -6.14 15.23 -3.91
C ILE A 67 -7.36 15.27 -4.79
N ASP A 68 -7.47 16.30 -5.65
CA ASP A 68 -8.62 16.50 -6.54
C ASP A 68 -9.98 16.45 -5.78
N ASP A 69 -10.00 17.07 -4.59
CA ASP A 69 -11.11 17.10 -3.62
C ASP A 69 -11.50 15.74 -3.01
N GLU A 70 -10.73 14.68 -3.26
CA GLU A 70 -10.91 13.36 -2.66
C GLU A 70 -9.98 13.15 -1.46
N LEU A 71 -10.51 12.49 -0.41
CA LEU A 71 -9.75 12.09 0.76
C LEU A 71 -8.86 10.89 0.43
N VAL A 72 -7.56 11.02 0.68
CA VAL A 72 -6.56 9.98 0.51
C VAL A 72 -5.81 9.76 1.82
N ASP A 73 -6.07 8.63 2.45
CA ASP A 73 -5.35 8.18 3.65
C ASP A 73 -4.77 6.79 3.43
N LEU A 74 -3.46 6.71 3.24
CA LEU A 74 -2.76 5.45 3.00
C LEU A 74 -2.35 4.72 4.28
N THR A 75 -2.69 5.27 5.45
CA THR A 75 -2.31 4.73 6.76
C THR A 75 -3.50 4.50 7.69
N VAL A 76 -4.72 4.54 7.17
CA VAL A 76 -5.95 4.42 7.97
C VAL A 76 -6.07 3.07 8.70
N GLU A 77 -5.46 2.02 8.17
CA GLU A 77 -5.46 0.67 8.77
C GLU A 77 -4.91 0.64 10.20
N GLN A 78 -3.98 1.55 10.55
CA GLN A 78 -3.43 1.65 11.91
C GLN A 78 -4.47 1.89 13.01
N PHE A 79 -5.70 2.22 12.65
CA PHE A 79 -6.79 2.49 13.60
C PHE A 79 -7.76 1.32 13.78
N LEU A 80 -7.50 0.16 13.17
CA LEU A 80 -8.29 -1.07 13.33
C LEU A 80 -9.80 -0.90 13.08
N GLY A 81 -10.16 -0.02 12.13
CA GLY A 81 -11.56 0.28 11.76
C GLY A 81 -12.17 1.49 12.46
N GLU A 82 -11.48 2.12 13.42
CA GLU A 82 -11.88 3.43 13.93
C GLU A 82 -11.66 4.49 12.84
N ILE A 83 -12.60 5.45 12.73
CA ILE A 83 -12.52 6.52 11.73
C ILE A 83 -11.88 7.76 12.38
N PRO A 84 -10.76 8.28 11.85
CA PRO A 84 -10.23 9.59 12.27
C PRO A 84 -11.24 10.72 12.05
N GLN A 85 -11.12 11.79 12.82
CA GLN A 85 -12.05 12.95 12.77
C GLN A 85 -11.76 13.84 11.56
N TYR A 86 -11.94 13.31 10.35
CA TYR A 86 -11.58 14.00 9.10
C TYR A 86 -12.34 15.31 8.90
N GLU A 87 -13.60 15.42 9.40
CA GLU A 87 -14.44 16.61 9.35
C GLU A 87 -13.82 17.83 10.06
N ASN A 88 -12.96 17.58 11.04
CA ASN A 88 -12.22 18.60 11.79
C ASN A 88 -10.78 18.77 11.26
N GLY A 89 -10.54 18.39 10.02
CA GLY A 89 -9.22 18.44 9.41
C GLY A 89 -8.74 19.88 9.17
N GLU A 90 -7.50 20.16 9.56
CA GLU A 90 -6.81 21.42 9.32
C GLU A 90 -5.67 21.23 8.33
N GLU A 91 -5.56 22.12 7.35
CA GLU A 91 -4.44 22.10 6.40
C GLU A 91 -3.12 22.38 7.13
N ARG A 92 -2.09 21.64 6.77
CA ARG A 92 -0.71 21.85 7.22
C ARG A 92 0.22 21.93 6.01
N THR A 93 1.16 22.87 6.08
CA THR A 93 2.14 23.00 5.01
C THR A 93 3.23 21.94 5.14
N ARG A 94 3.83 21.61 4.03
CA ARG A 94 5.00 20.74 3.95
C ARG A 94 6.15 21.25 4.82
N GLU A 95 6.41 22.56 4.77
CA GLU A 95 7.45 23.24 5.54
C GLU A 95 7.21 23.06 7.04
N TYR A 96 5.96 23.14 7.49
CA TYR A 96 5.60 22.89 8.89
C TYR A 96 5.97 21.47 9.33
N LEU A 97 5.68 20.45 8.54
CA LEU A 97 6.02 19.07 8.87
C LEU A 97 7.55 18.87 8.89
N LEU A 98 8.25 19.39 7.88
CA LEU A 98 9.70 19.25 7.73
C LEU A 98 10.51 20.12 8.69
N SER A 99 9.91 21.14 9.32
CA SER A 99 10.55 21.91 10.40
C SER A 99 10.80 21.08 11.65
N LYS A 100 10.06 19.98 11.84
CA LYS A 100 10.23 19.04 12.95
C LYS A 100 11.34 18.05 12.61
N LYS A 101 12.46 18.13 13.31
CA LYS A 101 13.66 17.32 13.05
C LYS A 101 13.37 15.81 12.94
N ASP A 102 12.55 15.27 13.86
CA ASP A 102 12.18 13.84 13.83
C ASP A 102 11.40 13.50 12.55
N THR A 103 10.38 14.28 12.21
CA THR A 103 9.58 14.06 10.99
C THR A 103 10.46 14.14 9.73
N LYS A 104 11.36 15.13 9.65
CA LYS A 104 12.29 15.28 8.54
C LYS A 104 13.19 14.06 8.37
N ASN A 105 13.83 13.61 9.46
CA ASN A 105 14.73 12.46 9.42
C ASN A 105 14.00 11.18 8.96
N ARG A 106 12.80 10.93 9.52
CA ARG A 106 11.97 9.77 9.16
C ARG A 106 11.48 9.85 7.71
N TYR A 107 11.11 11.03 7.24
CA TYR A 107 10.72 11.25 5.85
C TYR A 107 11.89 10.95 4.89
N GLU A 108 13.10 11.46 5.17
CA GLU A 108 14.30 11.19 4.35
C GLU A 108 14.62 9.69 4.32
N LYS A 109 14.46 9.01 5.45
CA LYS A 109 14.64 7.55 5.54
C LYS A 109 13.59 6.80 4.72
N LEU A 110 12.31 7.18 4.85
CA LEU A 110 11.23 6.58 4.07
C LEU A 110 11.43 6.82 2.57
N LEU A 111 11.82 8.02 2.18
CA LEU A 111 12.10 8.36 0.78
C LEU A 111 13.24 7.50 0.21
N TYR A 112 14.28 7.24 1.01
CA TYR A 112 15.36 6.34 0.62
C TYR A 112 14.85 4.89 0.43
N ASN A 113 14.12 4.35 1.41
CA ASN A 113 13.55 3.01 1.35
C ASN A 113 12.61 2.86 0.13
N LEU A 114 11.73 3.85 -0.07
CA LEU A 114 10.79 3.89 -1.19
C LEU A 114 11.50 3.83 -2.54
N LYS A 115 12.60 4.59 -2.72
CA LYS A 115 13.40 4.55 -3.95
C LYS A 115 14.00 3.16 -4.22
N GLN A 116 14.44 2.45 -3.18
CA GLN A 116 14.93 1.07 -3.32
C GLN A 116 13.77 0.12 -3.69
N SER A 117 12.64 0.23 -3.00
CA SER A 117 11.45 -0.58 -3.28
C SER A 117 10.90 -0.32 -4.69
N ILE A 118 10.87 0.92 -5.17
CA ILE A 118 10.47 1.25 -6.55
C ILE A 118 11.39 0.56 -7.56
N ARG A 119 12.71 0.59 -7.38
CA ARG A 119 13.65 -0.08 -8.27
C ARG A 119 13.42 -1.59 -8.32
N GLN A 120 13.16 -2.21 -7.15
CA GLN A 120 12.85 -3.64 -7.06
C GLN A 120 11.48 -3.95 -7.71
N PHE A 121 10.50 -3.08 -7.53
CA PHE A 121 9.17 -3.21 -8.11
C PHE A 121 9.19 -3.06 -9.63
N GLN A 122 9.91 -2.07 -10.17
CA GLN A 122 10.08 -1.87 -11.61
C GLN A 122 10.88 -2.99 -12.29
N GLY A 123 11.74 -3.68 -11.55
CA GLY A 123 12.46 -4.87 -12.03
C GLY A 123 11.65 -6.17 -11.97
N LYS A 124 10.53 -6.22 -11.24
CA LYS A 124 9.64 -7.38 -11.16
C LYS A 124 8.53 -7.27 -12.20
N GLN A 125 8.58 -8.12 -13.20
CA GLN A 125 7.44 -8.35 -14.09
C GLN A 125 6.60 -9.51 -13.57
N PHE A 126 5.30 -9.27 -13.43
CA PHE A 126 4.33 -10.28 -13.03
C PHE A 126 3.61 -10.80 -14.28
N LYS A 127 3.65 -12.10 -14.48
CA LYS A 127 2.96 -12.75 -15.58
C LYS A 127 1.48 -12.93 -15.20
N LEU A 128 0.60 -12.23 -15.88
CA LEU A 128 -0.84 -12.22 -15.64
C LEU A 128 -1.60 -12.76 -16.87
N ILE A 129 -2.88 -13.05 -16.66
CA ILE A 129 -3.82 -13.42 -17.75
C ILE A 129 -4.76 -12.23 -17.99
N ASP A 130 -4.96 -11.87 -19.26
CA ASP A 130 -5.91 -10.85 -19.70
C ASP A 130 -7.34 -11.42 -19.86
N CYS A 131 -8.29 -10.56 -20.23
CA CYS A 131 -9.68 -10.93 -20.44
C CYS A 131 -9.91 -11.92 -21.61
N ASN A 132 -8.94 -12.10 -22.50
CA ASN A 132 -8.97 -13.05 -23.61
C ASN A 132 -8.26 -14.37 -23.27
N GLY A 133 -7.81 -14.54 -22.02
CA GLY A 133 -7.06 -15.71 -21.57
C GLY A 133 -5.59 -15.73 -22.02
N GLN A 134 -5.07 -14.61 -22.56
CA GLN A 134 -3.69 -14.45 -23.03
C GLN A 134 -2.78 -14.06 -21.87
N GLU A 135 -1.53 -14.54 -21.92
CA GLU A 135 -0.50 -14.15 -20.96
C GLU A 135 0.10 -12.79 -21.33
N TYR A 136 0.22 -11.91 -20.36
CA TYR A 136 0.95 -10.64 -20.51
C TYR A 136 1.81 -10.35 -19.28
N PHE A 137 2.77 -9.44 -19.43
CA PHE A 137 3.61 -8.98 -18.32
C PHE A 137 3.13 -7.62 -17.79
N SER A 138 2.96 -7.55 -16.49
CA SER A 138 2.52 -6.36 -15.75
C SER A 138 3.59 -5.94 -14.74
N ASN A 139 3.73 -4.65 -14.53
CA ASN A 139 4.55 -4.12 -13.43
C ASN A 139 3.80 -4.13 -12.08
N THR A 140 2.50 -4.46 -12.09
CA THR A 140 1.68 -4.63 -10.89
C THR A 140 1.34 -6.10 -10.68
N PRO A 141 1.41 -6.63 -9.44
CA PRO A 141 1.00 -7.99 -9.15
C PRO A 141 -0.50 -8.18 -9.36
N GLY A 142 -0.91 -9.38 -9.66
CA GLY A 142 -2.32 -9.75 -9.65
C GLY A 142 -2.88 -9.79 -8.21
N THR A 143 -4.17 -9.58 -8.08
CA THR A 143 -4.88 -9.70 -6.79
C THR A 143 -5.52 -11.07 -6.58
N LEU A 144 -5.66 -11.84 -7.67
CA LEU A 144 -6.25 -13.18 -7.66
C LEU A 144 -5.28 -14.21 -8.23
N ALA A 145 -5.32 -15.41 -7.68
CA ALA A 145 -4.69 -16.59 -8.26
C ALA A 145 -5.75 -17.58 -8.75
N GLY A 146 -5.47 -18.27 -9.84
CA GLY A 146 -6.33 -19.30 -10.38
C GLY A 146 -5.58 -20.57 -10.78
N ASN A 147 -6.35 -21.59 -11.13
CA ASN A 147 -5.86 -22.84 -11.68
C ASN A 147 -6.34 -23.00 -13.13
N ARG A 148 -5.40 -22.99 -14.07
CA ARG A 148 -5.68 -23.06 -15.51
C ARG A 148 -6.48 -24.30 -15.91
N LYS A 149 -6.21 -25.44 -15.28
CA LYS A 149 -6.87 -26.71 -15.60
C LYS A 149 -8.27 -26.80 -14.99
N LEU A 150 -8.44 -26.35 -13.76
CA LEU A 150 -9.70 -26.43 -13.02
C LEU A 150 -10.64 -25.26 -13.31
N LYS A 151 -10.15 -24.20 -13.97
CA LYS A 151 -10.92 -22.98 -14.25
C LYS A 151 -11.57 -22.38 -13.00
N ILE A 152 -10.81 -22.34 -11.92
CA ILE A 152 -11.20 -21.73 -10.64
C ILE A 152 -10.23 -20.61 -10.30
N TYR A 153 -10.69 -19.61 -9.55
CA TYR A 153 -9.85 -18.55 -9.01
C TYR A 153 -10.21 -18.25 -7.55
N GLY A 154 -9.33 -17.53 -6.87
CA GLY A 154 -9.54 -17.07 -5.51
C GLY A 154 -8.57 -15.95 -5.12
N ARG A 155 -8.87 -15.29 -4.03
CA ARG A 155 -8.06 -14.17 -3.51
C ARG A 155 -6.72 -14.67 -2.98
N LEU A 156 -5.66 -13.92 -3.29
CA LEU A 156 -4.29 -14.21 -2.81
C LEU A 156 -4.12 -13.96 -1.31
N ASP A 157 -4.95 -13.13 -0.70
CA ASP A 157 -4.90 -12.78 0.72
C ASP A 157 -5.62 -13.81 1.63
N CYS A 158 -6.31 -14.80 1.08
CA CYS A 158 -6.96 -15.82 1.89
C CYS A 158 -5.93 -16.82 2.47
N GLN A 159 -6.14 -17.22 3.73
CA GLN A 159 -5.21 -18.11 4.45
C GLN A 159 -4.98 -19.46 3.74
N SER A 160 -6.00 -20.01 3.11
CA SER A 160 -5.86 -21.26 2.35
C SER A 160 -4.99 -21.06 1.11
N ALA A 161 -5.16 -19.96 0.36
CA ALA A 161 -4.33 -19.65 -0.79
C ALA A 161 -2.86 -19.46 -0.39
N LYS A 162 -2.58 -18.73 0.68
CA LYS A 162 -1.21 -18.55 1.22
C LYS A 162 -0.57 -19.90 1.54
N ARG A 163 -1.25 -20.78 2.28
CA ARG A 163 -0.75 -22.11 2.64
C ARG A 163 -0.41 -22.97 1.42
N TRP A 164 -1.25 -22.94 0.37
CA TRP A 164 -1.00 -23.71 -0.86
C TRP A 164 0.12 -23.12 -1.70
N ILE A 165 0.25 -21.78 -1.72
CA ILE A 165 1.33 -21.08 -2.39
C ILE A 165 2.68 -21.39 -1.73
N GLU A 166 2.77 -21.30 -0.42
CA GLU A 166 3.99 -21.59 0.38
C GLU A 166 4.44 -23.04 0.21
N LYS A 167 3.50 -23.99 0.16
CA LYS A 167 3.81 -25.41 -0.07
C LYS A 167 4.20 -25.75 -1.52
N GLY A 168 4.21 -24.77 -2.43
CA GLY A 168 4.58 -25.01 -3.82
C GLY A 168 3.59 -25.83 -4.64
N TYR A 169 2.35 -26.02 -4.19
CA TYR A 169 1.34 -26.77 -4.95
C TYR A 169 0.84 -25.98 -6.17
N TYR A 170 0.46 -26.72 -7.22
CA TYR A 170 -0.15 -26.21 -8.46
C TYR A 170 0.71 -25.25 -9.29
N ILE A 171 2.03 -25.18 -9.10
CA ILE A 171 2.93 -24.23 -9.80
C ILE A 171 2.73 -24.27 -11.33
N SER A 172 2.65 -25.47 -11.93
CA SER A 172 2.50 -25.64 -13.39
C SER A 172 1.17 -25.14 -13.97
N ASN A 173 0.12 -25.06 -13.16
CA ASN A 173 -1.22 -24.63 -13.57
C ASN A 173 -1.65 -23.31 -12.94
N ARG A 174 -0.77 -22.68 -12.15
CA ARG A 174 -1.07 -21.41 -11.47
C ARG A 174 -1.07 -20.28 -12.47
N VAL A 175 -2.13 -19.47 -12.43
CA VAL A 175 -2.27 -18.23 -13.17
C VAL A 175 -2.65 -17.11 -12.23
N PHE A 176 -2.43 -15.86 -12.63
CA PHE A 176 -2.76 -14.69 -11.83
C PHE A 176 -3.58 -13.71 -12.67
N PHE A 177 -4.50 -13.00 -12.01
CA PHE A 177 -5.37 -11.99 -12.62
C PHE A 177 -5.28 -10.68 -11.86
N GLN A 178 -5.40 -9.58 -12.57
CA GLN A 178 -5.40 -8.26 -11.98
C GLN A 178 -6.62 -8.03 -11.07
N ASN A 179 -7.79 -8.50 -11.53
CA ASN A 179 -9.06 -8.39 -10.80
C ASN A 179 -10.03 -9.52 -11.20
N GLU A 180 -11.18 -9.57 -10.50
CA GLU A 180 -12.20 -10.59 -10.70
C GLU A 180 -12.88 -10.51 -12.08
N GLY A 181 -13.16 -9.29 -12.58
CA GLY A 181 -13.76 -9.11 -13.89
C GLY A 181 -12.91 -9.73 -15.02
N ILE A 182 -11.60 -9.61 -14.93
CA ILE A 182 -10.66 -10.24 -15.88
C ILE A 182 -10.67 -11.77 -15.73
N ALA A 183 -10.69 -12.29 -14.50
CA ALA A 183 -10.73 -13.74 -14.29
C ALA A 183 -12.00 -14.36 -14.89
N ILE A 184 -13.17 -13.75 -14.67
CA ILE A 184 -14.46 -14.18 -15.21
C ILE A 184 -14.44 -14.09 -16.75
N ALA A 185 -14.00 -12.98 -17.33
CA ALA A 185 -13.91 -12.80 -18.77
C ALA A 185 -12.97 -13.83 -19.45
N ALA A 186 -11.90 -14.23 -18.76
CA ALA A 186 -10.96 -15.29 -19.21
C ALA A 186 -11.50 -16.72 -19.00
N GLY A 187 -12.73 -16.88 -18.52
CA GLY A 187 -13.41 -18.17 -18.35
C GLY A 187 -12.99 -18.96 -17.11
N TYR A 188 -12.72 -18.26 -16.01
CA TYR A 188 -12.36 -18.84 -14.71
C TYR A 188 -13.49 -18.67 -13.70
#